data_e5d3a3508ef9e1a0cec72dbef22ab90b
#
_entry.id   e5d3a3508ef9e1a0cec72dbef22ab90b
#
_cell.length_a   1.000
_cell.length_b   1.000
_cell.length_c   1.000
_cell.angle_alpha   90.00
_cell.angle_beta   90.00
_cell.angle_gamma   90.00
#
_symmetry.space_group_name_H-M   'P 1'
#
loop_
_entity.id
_entity.type
_entity.pdbx_description
1 polymer ?
#
loop_
_entity_poly.entity_id
_entity_poly.type
_entity_poly.pdbx_seq_one_letter_code
_entity_poly.pdbx_strand_id
1 'polypeptide(L)' 'TGTKATYTIKEGETLTRVSLRFYGTKDLWPYIVKHNRGVIKNPNNVPYGTVLKIPELVKK' A
#
# COMPACT_ATOMS: atom_id res chain seq x y z
N THR A 1 4.79 9.51 -10.66
CA THR A 1 5.72 8.61 -10.02
C THR A 1 6.18 9.04 -8.64
N GLY A 2 5.54 9.97 -8.05
CA GLY A 2 5.85 10.35 -6.68
C GLY A 2 5.01 9.58 -5.70
N THR A 3 5.08 10.01 -4.46
CA THR A 3 4.27 9.44 -3.40
C THR A 3 3.01 10.27 -3.26
N LYS A 4 1.86 9.63 -3.44
CA LYS A 4 0.57 10.31 -3.33
C LYS A 4 0.30 10.69 -1.88
N ALA A 5 0.56 9.77 -0.97
CA ALA A 5 0.28 9.96 0.44
C ALA A 5 1.02 8.90 1.23
N THR A 6 0.99 9.05 2.54
CA THR A 6 1.49 8.00 3.42
C THR A 6 0.31 7.48 4.23
N TYR A 7 0.41 6.22 4.62
CA TYR A 7 -0.65 5.58 5.37
C TYR A 7 -0.06 4.61 6.37
N THR A 8 -0.52 4.69 7.59
CA THR A 8 -0.07 3.79 8.65
C THR A 8 -1.04 2.60 8.71
N ILE A 9 -0.50 1.42 8.52
CA ILE A 9 -1.29 0.19 8.59
C ILE A 9 -1.90 0.04 9.99
N LYS A 10 -3.17 -0.33 10.02
CA LYS A 10 -3.85 -0.60 11.28
C LYS A 10 -3.96 -2.09 11.50
N GLU A 11 -4.23 -2.47 12.72
CA GLU A 11 -4.37 -3.87 13.08
C GLU A 11 -5.47 -4.53 12.24
N GLY A 12 -5.13 -5.65 11.63
CA GLY A 12 -6.08 -6.38 10.82
C GLY A 12 -6.20 -5.90 9.39
N GLU A 13 -5.46 -4.86 9.02
CA GLU A 13 -5.52 -4.37 7.65
C GLU A 13 -4.51 -5.09 6.76
N THR A 14 -4.82 -5.14 5.48
CA THR A 14 -3.97 -5.76 4.47
C THR A 14 -3.71 -4.77 3.36
N LEU A 15 -2.76 -5.11 2.49
CA LEU A 15 -2.42 -4.25 1.38
C LEU A 15 -3.57 -4.11 0.39
N THR A 16 -4.36 -5.16 0.23
CA THR A 16 -5.51 -5.09 -0.66
C THR A 16 -6.52 -4.08 -0.15
N ARG A 17 -6.70 -4.01 1.16
CA ARG A 17 -7.61 -3.03 1.74
C ARG A 17 -7.09 -1.62 1.56
N VAL A 18 -5.77 -1.43 1.72
CA VAL A 18 -5.16 -0.13 1.50
C VAL A 18 -5.33 0.30 0.05
N SER A 19 -5.11 -0.63 -0.87
CA SER A 19 -5.30 -0.34 -2.28
C SER A 19 -6.74 0.08 -2.58
N LEU A 20 -7.69 -0.65 -2.02
CA LEU A 20 -9.10 -0.34 -2.22
C LEU A 20 -9.43 1.06 -1.69
N ARG A 21 -8.84 1.40 -0.56
CA ARG A 21 -9.08 2.70 0.07
C ARG A 21 -8.56 3.86 -0.77
N PHE A 22 -7.37 3.72 -1.34
CA PHE A 22 -6.72 4.83 -2.04
C PHE A 22 -7.02 4.85 -3.53
N TYR A 23 -7.25 3.70 -4.12
CA TYR A 23 -7.43 3.61 -5.57
C TYR A 23 -8.81 3.17 -5.98
N GLY A 24 -9.60 2.72 -5.03
CA GLY A 24 -10.93 2.20 -5.35
C GLY A 24 -10.92 0.80 -5.91
N THR A 25 -9.77 0.15 -5.95
CA THR A 25 -9.66 -1.22 -6.42
C THR A 25 -8.54 -1.93 -5.67
N LYS A 26 -8.76 -3.18 -5.34
CA LYS A 26 -7.76 -3.98 -4.64
C LYS A 26 -6.66 -4.47 -5.56
N ASP A 27 -6.87 -4.40 -6.86
CA ASP A 27 -5.94 -4.99 -7.83
C ASP A 27 -4.62 -4.24 -7.94
N LEU A 28 -4.53 -3.06 -7.33
CA LEU A 28 -3.32 -2.25 -7.42
C LEU A 28 -2.39 -2.43 -6.23
N TRP A 29 -2.69 -3.37 -5.35
CA TRP A 29 -1.84 -3.61 -4.19
C TRP A 29 -0.40 -3.98 -4.55
N PRO A 30 -0.11 -4.66 -5.67
CA PRO A 30 1.27 -4.97 -6.02
C PRO A 30 2.12 -3.72 -6.22
N TYR A 31 1.51 -2.65 -6.69
CA TYR A 31 2.23 -1.40 -6.89
C TYR A 31 2.64 -0.78 -5.56
N ILE A 32 1.80 -0.95 -4.54
CA ILE A 32 2.14 -0.49 -3.20
C ILE A 32 3.32 -1.28 -2.64
N VAL A 33 3.31 -2.59 -2.83
CA VAL A 33 4.41 -3.44 -2.39
C VAL A 33 5.71 -3.02 -3.07
N LYS A 34 5.64 -2.81 -4.37
CA LYS A 34 6.81 -2.44 -5.15
C LYS A 34 7.39 -1.13 -4.67
N HIS A 35 6.52 -0.18 -4.37
CA HIS A 35 6.95 1.14 -3.93
C HIS A 35 7.53 1.12 -2.51
N ASN A 36 7.23 0.09 -1.75
CA ASN A 36 7.65 -0.04 -0.35
C ASN A 36 8.51 -1.28 -0.12
N ARG A 37 9.31 -1.67 -1.09
CA ARG A 37 10.05 -2.92 -1.01
C ARG A 37 10.96 -3.01 0.21
N GLY A 38 11.51 -1.89 0.64
CA GLY A 38 12.38 -1.90 1.80
C GLY A 38 11.64 -2.02 3.12
N VAL A 39 10.35 -1.72 3.10
CA VAL A 39 9.51 -1.74 4.30
C VAL A 39 8.70 -3.02 4.39
N ILE A 40 8.16 -3.45 3.26
CA ILE A 40 7.30 -4.62 3.22
C ILE A 40 8.11 -5.84 2.83
N LYS A 41 8.32 -6.73 3.79
CA LYS A 41 9.04 -7.97 3.53
C LYS A 41 8.09 -9.07 3.08
N ASN A 42 6.91 -9.10 3.64
CA ASN A 42 5.91 -10.10 3.32
C ASN A 42 4.57 -9.40 3.09
N PRO A 43 4.11 -9.31 1.84
CA PRO A 43 2.87 -8.59 1.56
C PRO A 43 1.64 -9.20 2.20
N ASN A 44 1.71 -10.47 2.58
CA ASN A 44 0.59 -11.12 3.25
C ASN A 44 0.62 -10.95 4.76
N ASN A 45 1.68 -10.37 5.28
CA ASN A 45 1.82 -10.21 6.71
C ASN A 45 2.57 -8.93 7.02
N VAL A 46 1.89 -7.81 6.85
CA VAL A 46 2.44 -6.50 7.14
C VAL A 46 2.04 -6.14 8.57
N PRO A 47 3.01 -5.92 9.46
CA PRO A 47 2.68 -5.58 10.84
C PRO A 47 1.96 -4.23 10.92
N TYR A 48 1.03 -4.14 11.86
CA TYR A 48 0.36 -2.86 12.07
C TYR A 48 1.36 -1.83 12.58
N GLY A 49 1.09 -0.58 12.30
CA GLY A 49 2.00 0.49 12.66
C GLY A 49 3.04 0.78 11.58
N THR A 50 3.08 -0.04 10.52
CA THR A 50 4.00 0.19 9.42
C THR A 50 3.51 1.37 8.59
N VAL A 51 4.40 2.33 8.37
CA VAL A 51 4.07 3.48 7.52
C VAL A 51 4.36 3.12 6.08
N LEU A 52 3.33 3.16 5.26
CA LEU A 52 3.43 2.84 3.84
C LEU A 52 3.39 4.12 3.03
N LYS A 53 4.18 4.14 1.97
CA LYS A 53 4.12 5.22 0.99
C LYS A 53 3.20 4.78 -0.13
N ILE A 54 2.16 5.56 -0.38
CA ILE A 54 1.18 5.23 -1.40
C ILE A 54 1.63 5.90 -2.70
N PRO A 55 2.02 5.12 -3.70
CA PRO A 55 2.49 5.72 -4.95
C PRO A 55 1.35 6.35 -5.70
N GLU A 56 1.68 7.40 -6.42
CA GLU A 56 0.72 8.04 -7.28
C GLU A 56 0.69 7.30 -8.61
N LEU A 57 -0.43 6.66 -8.89
CA LEU A 57 -0.60 5.91 -10.13
C LEU A 57 -1.49 6.70 -11.06
N VAL A 58 -1.03 6.85 -12.28
CA VAL A 58 -1.81 7.55 -13.29
C VAL A 58 -2.76 6.55 -13.93
N LYS A 59 -4.01 6.90 -13.91
CA LYS A 59 -5.05 6.05 -14.46
C LYS A 59 -5.29 6.42 -15.91
N LYS A 60 -5.31 5.44 -16.72
CA LYS A 60 -5.54 5.67 -18.14
C LYS A 60 -6.98 5.40 -18.53
#